data_7453d1553f6eff01c4f21c9654ce0a2e
#
_entry.id   7453d1553f6eff01c4f21c9654ce0a2e
#
_cell.length_a   1.000
_cell.length_b   1.000
_cell.length_c   1.000
_cell.angle_alpha   90.00
_cell.angle_beta   90.00
_cell.angle_gamma   90.00
#
_symmetry.space_group_name_H-M   'P 1'
#
loop_
_entity.id
_entity.type
_entity.pdbx_description
1 polymer ?
#
loop_
_entity_poly.entity_id
_entity_poly.type
_entity_poly.pdbx_seq_one_letter_code
_entity_poly.pdbx_strand_id
1 'polypeptide(L)'
;DLIDALACQENAKSVTDLSSQPQFMRQYSSVSDAIHGSSECLPIIKDTMLKWGIKSLPSIQFGDNNCVVLIVDSTPTPHKDATCLADRSFIHDASNAVTGKPINIGHTYSAVVGATNDSAWVSPLCLDRIPSNEVPTQFGMNQVIKACKQLHDKRAIITLDSAYNNWLCRNIIKN
;
A
#
# COMPACT_ATOMS: atom_id res chain seq x y z
N ASP A 1 -2.97 22.78 -4.61
CA ASP A 1 -2.15 23.14 -3.43
C ASP A 1 -1.65 21.91 -2.67
N LEU A 2 -2.53 21.00 -2.18
CA LEU A 2 -2.06 19.82 -1.41
C LEU A 2 -1.26 18.84 -2.28
N ILE A 3 -1.70 18.59 -3.50
CA ILE A 3 -0.98 17.73 -4.45
C ILE A 3 0.35 18.36 -4.82
N ASP A 4 0.39 19.67 -5.04
CA ASP A 4 1.62 20.40 -5.35
C ASP A 4 2.60 20.35 -4.16
N ALA A 5 2.10 20.54 -2.94
CA ALA A 5 2.90 20.41 -1.73
C ALA A 5 3.45 19.00 -1.55
N LEU A 6 2.66 17.96 -1.84
CA LEU A 6 3.10 16.55 -1.81
C LEU A 6 4.15 16.26 -2.88
N ALA A 7 3.99 16.80 -4.08
CA ALA A 7 4.91 16.56 -5.20
C ALA A 7 6.25 17.30 -5.06
N CYS A 8 6.23 18.48 -4.44
CA CYS A 8 7.42 19.34 -4.31
C CYS A 8 8.15 19.21 -2.97
N GLN A 9 7.60 18.48 -1.98
CA GLN A 9 8.22 18.34 -0.68
C GLN A 9 9.39 17.34 -0.72
N GLU A 10 10.45 17.64 0.00
CA GLU A 10 11.61 16.74 0.15
C GLU A 10 11.60 15.97 1.48
N ASN A 11 11.09 16.57 2.56
CA ASN A 11 11.25 16.05 3.90
C ASN A 11 9.99 16.09 4.78
N ALA A 12 8.81 16.36 4.22
CA ALA A 12 7.58 16.42 5.01
C ALA A 12 7.23 15.03 5.56
N LYS A 13 7.11 14.92 6.88
CA LYS A 13 6.77 13.69 7.60
C LYS A 13 5.40 13.72 8.25
N SER A 14 4.73 14.85 8.19
CA SER A 14 3.42 15.06 8.82
C SER A 14 2.53 15.97 7.98
N VAL A 15 1.24 15.99 8.32
CA VAL A 15 0.26 16.94 7.76
C VAL A 15 0.69 18.39 8.04
N THR A 16 1.26 18.65 9.20
CA THR A 16 1.79 19.96 9.58
C THR A 16 2.92 20.39 8.66
N ASP A 17 3.85 19.49 8.37
CA ASP A 17 4.99 19.80 7.49
C ASP A 17 4.51 20.11 6.06
N LEU A 18 3.49 19.39 5.58
CA LEU A 18 2.88 19.66 4.27
C LEU A 18 2.22 21.04 4.23
N SER A 19 1.52 21.44 5.29
CA SER A 19 0.87 22.75 5.36
C SER A 19 1.86 23.91 5.44
N SER A 20 3.11 23.62 5.80
CA SER A 20 4.21 24.60 5.88
C SER A 20 5.02 24.70 4.57
N GLN A 21 4.70 23.91 3.56
CA GLN A 21 5.39 23.99 2.26
C GLN A 21 5.01 25.27 1.51
N PRO A 22 5.95 25.91 0.80
CA PRO A 22 5.70 27.15 0.06
C PRO A 22 4.58 27.04 -0.99
N GLN A 23 4.34 25.84 -1.51
CA GLN A 23 3.29 25.55 -2.48
C GLN A 23 1.89 25.45 -1.86
N PHE A 24 1.81 25.33 -0.52
CA PHE A 24 0.55 25.26 0.19
C PHE A 24 0.06 26.67 0.57
N MET A 25 -0.83 27.23 -0.23
CA MET A 25 -1.30 28.61 -0.10
C MET A 25 -2.50 28.77 0.84
N ARG A 26 -2.94 27.70 1.51
CA ARG A 26 -4.12 27.69 2.38
C ARG A 26 -3.73 27.57 3.86
N GLN A 27 -4.72 27.71 4.72
CA GLN A 27 -4.52 27.53 6.16
C GLN A 27 -4.30 26.05 6.51
N TYR A 28 -3.59 25.79 7.60
CA TYR A 28 -3.32 24.46 8.12
C TYR A 28 -4.58 23.56 8.21
N SER A 29 -5.69 24.08 8.72
CA SER A 29 -6.96 23.34 8.83
C SER A 29 -7.45 22.78 7.49
N SER A 30 -7.16 23.48 6.38
CA SER A 30 -7.58 23.04 5.05
C SER A 30 -6.99 21.69 4.62
N VAL A 31 -5.82 21.31 5.13
CA VAL A 31 -5.24 19.97 4.87
C VAL A 31 -6.04 18.91 5.60
N SER A 32 -6.36 19.16 6.87
CA SER A 32 -7.20 18.27 7.69
C SER A 32 -8.58 18.10 7.08
N ASP A 33 -9.21 19.21 6.66
CA ASP A 33 -10.53 19.21 6.03
C ASP A 33 -10.52 18.42 4.71
N ALA A 34 -9.48 18.57 3.88
CA ALA A 34 -9.33 17.84 2.65
C ALA A 34 -9.18 16.32 2.88
N ILE A 35 -8.41 15.92 3.90
CA ILE A 35 -8.23 14.52 4.27
C ILE A 35 -9.54 13.92 4.79
N HIS A 36 -10.25 14.62 5.70
CA HIS A 36 -11.53 14.15 6.24
C HIS A 36 -12.61 14.09 5.17
N GLY A 37 -12.74 15.15 4.36
CA GLY A 37 -13.73 15.23 3.30
C GLY A 37 -13.52 14.21 2.17
N SER A 38 -12.29 13.70 2.00
CA SER A 38 -12.00 12.67 1.00
C SER A 38 -12.36 11.25 1.45
N SER A 39 -12.69 11.04 2.72
CA SER A 39 -12.93 9.69 3.27
C SER A 39 -14.10 8.97 2.58
N GLU A 40 -15.15 9.68 2.23
CA GLU A 40 -16.31 9.12 1.50
C GLU A 40 -15.98 8.73 0.06
N CYS A 41 -15.03 9.42 -0.57
CA CYS A 41 -14.56 9.13 -1.93
C CYS A 41 -13.50 8.02 -1.98
N LEU A 42 -12.97 7.61 -0.84
CA LEU A 42 -11.86 6.67 -0.76
C LEU A 42 -12.11 5.34 -1.50
N PRO A 43 -13.29 4.70 -1.43
CA PRO A 43 -13.56 3.47 -2.18
C PRO A 43 -13.48 3.68 -3.69
N ILE A 44 -13.99 4.80 -4.20
CA ILE A 44 -13.97 5.17 -5.62
C ILE A 44 -12.53 5.44 -6.06
N ILE A 45 -11.77 6.16 -5.25
CA ILE A 45 -10.35 6.46 -5.52
C ILE A 45 -9.54 5.16 -5.61
N LYS A 46 -9.72 4.24 -4.67
CA LYS A 46 -9.05 2.92 -4.65
C LYS A 46 -9.40 2.07 -5.87
N ASP A 47 -10.66 2.04 -6.27
CA ASP A 47 -11.09 1.29 -7.47
C ASP A 47 -10.52 1.92 -8.74
N THR A 48 -10.54 3.24 -8.83
CA THR A 48 -9.96 3.98 -9.95
C THR A 48 -8.45 3.76 -10.04
N MET A 49 -7.74 3.86 -8.92
CA MET A 49 -6.30 3.62 -8.84
C MET A 49 -5.95 2.20 -9.32
N LEU A 50 -6.70 1.19 -8.88
CA LEU A 50 -6.51 -0.19 -9.31
C LEU A 50 -6.69 -0.33 -10.83
N LYS A 51 -7.79 0.16 -11.38
CA LYS A 51 -8.11 0.06 -12.82
C LYS A 51 -7.06 0.77 -13.69
N TRP A 52 -6.69 1.99 -13.31
CA TRP A 52 -5.69 2.76 -14.05
C TRP A 52 -4.29 2.16 -13.91
N GLY A 53 -3.92 1.74 -12.70
CA GLY A 53 -2.67 1.07 -12.44
C GLY A 53 -2.51 -0.18 -13.30
N ILE A 54 -3.50 -1.06 -13.33
CA ILE A 54 -3.49 -2.28 -14.16
C ILE A 54 -3.36 -1.93 -15.65
N LYS A 55 -4.10 -0.93 -16.12
CA LYS A 55 -4.05 -0.52 -17.53
C LYS A 55 -2.68 -0.01 -17.95
N SER A 56 -1.96 0.65 -17.05
CA SER A 56 -0.63 1.22 -17.31
C SER A 56 0.51 0.21 -17.20
N LEU A 57 0.26 -1.01 -16.68
CA LEU A 57 1.32 -2.00 -16.51
C LEU A 57 1.88 -2.48 -17.85
N PRO A 58 3.20 -2.48 -18.00
CA PRO A 58 3.86 -3.11 -19.12
C PRO A 58 3.60 -4.60 -19.08
N SER A 59 3.53 -5.21 -20.25
CA SER A 59 3.43 -6.65 -20.40
C SER A 59 4.76 -7.23 -20.83
N ILE A 60 5.10 -8.36 -20.24
CA ILE A 60 6.25 -9.18 -20.64
C ILE A 60 5.75 -10.48 -21.26
N GLN A 61 6.44 -10.93 -22.31
CA GLN A 61 6.15 -12.24 -22.90
C GLN A 61 6.82 -13.32 -22.07
N PHE A 62 6.02 -14.28 -21.58
CA PHE A 62 6.52 -15.46 -20.87
C PHE A 62 5.92 -16.73 -21.49
N GLY A 63 6.70 -17.42 -22.32
CA GLY A 63 6.19 -18.46 -23.22
C GLY A 63 5.14 -17.86 -24.18
N ASP A 64 4.00 -18.52 -24.30
CA ASP A 64 2.88 -18.06 -25.13
C ASP A 64 1.95 -17.06 -24.41
N ASN A 65 2.30 -16.66 -23.18
CA ASN A 65 1.43 -15.81 -22.37
C ASN A 65 1.97 -14.38 -22.26
N ASN A 66 1.04 -13.45 -22.33
CA ASN A 66 1.26 -12.04 -22.03
C ASN A 66 1.09 -11.82 -20.52
N CYS A 67 2.16 -11.49 -19.82
CA CYS A 67 2.18 -11.43 -18.36
C CYS A 67 2.47 -10.02 -17.85
N VAL A 68 1.98 -9.73 -16.65
CA VAL A 68 2.39 -8.56 -15.83
C VAL A 68 3.00 -9.06 -14.53
N VAL A 69 3.90 -8.28 -13.95
CA VAL A 69 4.52 -8.62 -12.66
C VAL A 69 3.83 -7.85 -11.56
N LEU A 70 3.28 -8.56 -10.59
CA LEU A 70 2.69 -8.02 -9.37
C LEU A 70 3.59 -8.36 -8.18
N ILE A 71 3.75 -7.40 -7.29
CA ILE A 71 4.54 -7.54 -6.06
C ILE A 71 3.60 -7.22 -4.91
N VAL A 72 3.57 -8.08 -3.88
CA VAL A 72 2.83 -7.82 -2.65
C VAL A 72 3.77 -7.87 -1.46
N ASP A 73 3.59 -6.90 -0.58
CA ASP A 73 4.33 -6.80 0.67
C ASP A 73 3.51 -6.14 1.76
N SER A 74 3.90 -6.36 3.00
CA SER A 74 3.30 -5.73 4.17
C SER A 74 4.35 -4.96 4.97
N THR A 75 4.02 -3.71 5.30
CA THR A 75 4.94 -2.81 6.00
C THR A 75 4.36 -2.41 7.35
N PRO A 76 5.08 -2.65 8.46
CA PRO A 76 4.70 -2.17 9.77
C PRO A 76 4.95 -0.67 9.90
N THR A 77 4.01 0.03 10.54
CA THR A 77 4.12 1.46 10.85
C THR A 77 3.92 1.66 12.34
N PRO A 78 4.99 1.93 13.10
CA PRO A 78 4.91 2.07 14.54
C PRO A 78 4.20 3.37 14.94
N HIS A 79 3.30 3.26 15.92
CA HIS A 79 2.53 4.34 16.51
C HIS A 79 2.50 4.20 18.04
N LYS A 80 3.66 4.01 18.67
CA LYS A 80 3.79 3.69 20.09
C LYS A 80 3.14 4.73 21.02
N ASP A 81 3.29 6.00 20.68
CA ASP A 81 2.85 7.13 21.52
C ASP A 81 1.39 7.56 21.22
N ALA A 82 0.79 7.05 20.16
CA ALA A 82 -0.58 7.40 19.76
C ALA A 82 -1.62 6.54 20.50
N THR A 83 -1.77 6.74 21.81
CA THR A 83 -2.60 5.89 22.67
C THR A 83 -4.09 5.88 22.28
N CYS A 84 -4.60 6.97 21.71
CA CYS A 84 -5.99 7.09 21.26
C CYS A 84 -6.23 6.51 19.86
N LEU A 85 -5.18 6.06 19.16
CA LEU A 85 -5.33 5.52 17.82
C LEU A 85 -5.94 4.12 17.87
N ALA A 86 -7.12 3.97 17.28
CA ALA A 86 -7.86 2.71 17.30
C ALA A 86 -7.18 1.59 16.52
N ASP A 87 -7.47 0.35 16.89
CA ASP A 87 -7.10 -0.87 16.17
C ASP A 87 -5.58 -1.04 15.98
N ARG A 88 -4.77 -0.55 16.95
CA ARG A 88 -3.35 -0.85 16.99
C ARG A 88 -3.12 -2.29 17.44
N SER A 89 -2.11 -2.92 16.89
CA SER A 89 -1.69 -4.28 17.26
C SER A 89 -0.18 -4.33 17.51
N PHE A 90 0.28 -5.46 18.00
CA PHE A 90 1.72 -5.75 18.03
C PHE A 90 2.21 -5.96 16.61
N ILE A 91 3.27 -5.25 16.27
CA ILE A 91 3.92 -5.31 14.95
C ILE A 91 5.38 -5.71 15.09
N HIS A 92 5.91 -6.39 14.10
CA HIS A 92 7.33 -6.68 14.03
C HIS A 92 8.06 -5.47 13.44
N ASP A 93 8.95 -4.86 14.23
CA ASP A 93 9.75 -3.71 13.81
C ASP A 93 11.18 -3.86 14.36
N ALA A 94 12.02 -4.51 13.60
CA ALA A 94 13.40 -4.78 13.99
C ALA A 94 14.25 -3.50 14.04
N SER A 95 13.92 -2.50 13.24
CA SER A 95 14.73 -1.27 13.06
C SER A 95 14.59 -0.27 14.19
N ASN A 96 13.44 -0.30 14.92
CA ASN A 96 13.11 0.69 15.95
C ASN A 96 12.74 0.03 17.30
N ALA A 97 13.36 -1.10 17.61
CA ALA A 97 13.07 -1.85 18.82
C ALA A 97 13.53 -1.08 20.08
N VAL A 98 12.59 -0.42 20.75
CA VAL A 98 12.85 0.35 21.99
C VAL A 98 13.22 -0.58 23.18
N THR A 99 12.81 -1.84 23.13
CA THR A 99 12.98 -2.80 24.24
C THR A 99 14.04 -3.86 23.97
N GLY A 100 14.84 -3.75 22.90
CA GLY A 100 15.74 -4.81 22.44
C GLY A 100 15.04 -6.02 21.83
N LYS A 101 13.69 -6.05 21.82
CA LYS A 101 12.87 -7.03 21.11
C LYS A 101 12.30 -6.38 19.85
N PRO A 102 12.24 -7.08 18.73
CA PRO A 102 11.74 -6.55 17.46
C PRO A 102 10.19 -6.44 17.44
N ILE A 103 9.62 -5.91 18.53
CA ILE A 103 8.17 -5.78 18.70
C ILE A 103 7.86 -4.34 19.08
N ASN A 104 6.90 -3.76 18.37
CA ASN A 104 6.37 -2.44 18.61
C ASN A 104 4.84 -2.46 18.57
N ILE A 105 4.18 -1.34 18.81
CA ILE A 105 2.72 -1.16 18.68
C ILE A 105 2.43 -0.20 17.55
N GLY A 106 1.52 -0.59 16.66
CA GLY A 106 1.17 0.25 15.52
C GLY A 106 0.16 -0.40 14.59
N HIS A 107 0.22 0.00 13.34
CA HIS A 107 -0.56 -0.60 12.26
C HIS A 107 0.36 -1.32 11.27
N THR A 108 -0.19 -2.30 10.57
CA THR A 108 0.44 -2.90 9.40
C THR A 108 -0.36 -2.51 8.16
N TYR A 109 0.33 -2.15 7.10
CA TYR A 109 -0.26 -1.85 5.80
C TYR A 109 0.17 -2.92 4.80
N SER A 110 -0.76 -3.32 3.93
CA SER A 110 -0.48 -4.19 2.81
C SER A 110 -0.56 -3.40 1.52
N ALA A 111 0.42 -3.58 0.66
CA ALA A 111 0.48 -2.97 -0.66
C ALA A 111 0.60 -4.03 -1.75
N VAL A 112 -0.14 -3.86 -2.83
CA VAL A 112 0.09 -4.56 -4.10
C VAL A 112 0.49 -3.51 -5.12
N VAL A 113 1.63 -3.75 -5.75
CA VAL A 113 2.16 -2.85 -6.79
C VAL A 113 2.46 -3.65 -8.06
N GLY A 114 2.42 -3.00 -9.19
CA GLY A 114 2.85 -3.57 -10.46
C GLY A 114 4.23 -3.05 -10.84
N ALA A 115 5.10 -3.93 -11.32
CA ALA A 115 6.40 -3.54 -11.85
C ALA A 115 6.24 -2.73 -13.14
N THR A 116 7.03 -1.68 -13.30
CA THR A 116 7.09 -0.86 -14.52
C THR A 116 8.35 -1.18 -15.32
N ASN A 117 8.50 -0.58 -16.49
CA ASN A 117 9.72 -0.70 -17.31
C ASN A 117 10.92 0.03 -16.67
N ASP A 118 10.66 0.99 -15.81
CA ASP A 118 11.68 1.67 -15.04
C ASP A 118 11.83 1.00 -13.67
N SER A 119 13.02 0.48 -13.38
CA SER A 119 13.31 -0.22 -12.12
C SER A 119 13.21 0.66 -10.87
N ALA A 120 13.23 1.98 -11.04
CA ALA A 120 13.08 2.93 -9.91
C ALA A 120 11.61 3.17 -9.51
N TRP A 121 10.64 2.77 -10.34
CA TRP A 121 9.23 3.07 -10.14
C TRP A 121 8.36 1.82 -10.15
N VAL A 122 7.28 1.88 -9.39
CA VAL A 122 6.22 0.88 -9.38
C VAL A 122 4.86 1.56 -9.56
N SER A 123 3.90 0.86 -10.13
CA SER A 123 2.51 1.33 -10.23
C SER A 123 1.74 0.84 -9.00
N PRO A 124 1.25 1.72 -8.12
CA PRO A 124 0.45 1.31 -6.98
C PRO A 124 -0.92 0.79 -7.44
N LEU A 125 -1.32 -0.38 -6.95
CA LEU A 125 -2.60 -1.00 -7.29
C LEU A 125 -3.54 -1.07 -6.10
N CYS A 126 -3.04 -1.51 -4.95
CA CYS A 126 -3.77 -1.53 -3.70
C CYS A 126 -2.86 -1.04 -2.58
N LEU A 127 -3.44 -0.29 -1.64
CA LEU A 127 -2.79 0.09 -0.39
C LEU A 127 -3.87 0.18 0.68
N ASP A 128 -3.81 -0.72 1.66
CA ASP A 128 -4.80 -0.76 2.73
C ASP A 128 -4.14 -1.07 4.08
N ARG A 129 -4.70 -0.51 5.13
CA ARG A 129 -4.38 -0.91 6.50
C ARG A 129 -4.98 -2.29 6.77
N ILE A 130 -4.20 -3.18 7.32
CA ILE A 130 -4.64 -4.49 7.74
C ILE A 130 -5.34 -4.36 9.11
N PRO A 131 -6.62 -4.77 9.24
CA PRO A 131 -7.28 -4.84 10.54
C PRO A 131 -6.54 -5.76 11.52
N SER A 132 -6.55 -5.42 12.81
CA SER A 132 -5.79 -6.17 13.83
C SER A 132 -6.24 -7.63 14.00
N ASN A 133 -7.44 -7.96 13.56
CA ASN A 133 -8.01 -9.31 13.58
C ASN A 133 -7.78 -10.11 12.30
N GLU A 134 -7.08 -9.55 11.30
CA GLU A 134 -6.78 -10.23 10.06
C GLU A 134 -5.31 -10.69 9.97
N VAL A 135 -5.09 -11.77 9.24
CA VAL A 135 -3.75 -12.30 8.98
C VAL A 135 -3.12 -11.54 7.81
N PRO A 136 -1.97 -10.88 7.97
CA PRO A 136 -1.37 -10.03 6.94
C PRO A 136 -1.18 -10.73 5.59
N THR A 137 -0.68 -11.96 5.60
CA THR A 137 -0.43 -12.70 4.36
C THR A 137 -1.72 -13.03 3.61
N GLN A 138 -2.80 -13.38 4.34
CA GLN A 138 -4.09 -13.63 3.72
C GLN A 138 -4.72 -12.35 3.17
N PHE A 139 -4.61 -11.26 3.92
CA PHE A 139 -5.09 -9.95 3.47
C PHE A 139 -4.41 -9.52 2.17
N GLY A 140 -3.08 -9.60 2.10
CA GLY A 140 -2.31 -9.29 0.89
C GLY A 140 -2.69 -10.19 -0.29
N MET A 141 -2.91 -11.48 -0.07
CA MET A 141 -3.36 -12.39 -1.12
C MET A 141 -4.77 -12.05 -1.63
N ASN A 142 -5.67 -11.63 -0.77
CA ASN A 142 -7.00 -11.14 -1.20
C ASN A 142 -6.90 -9.89 -2.07
N GLN A 143 -5.97 -8.98 -1.77
CA GLN A 143 -5.67 -7.84 -2.64
C GLN A 143 -5.11 -8.27 -4.00
N VAL A 144 -4.20 -9.25 -4.04
CA VAL A 144 -3.68 -9.83 -5.29
C VAL A 144 -4.80 -10.43 -6.13
N ILE A 145 -5.71 -11.22 -5.53
CA ILE A 145 -6.87 -11.77 -6.23
C ILE A 145 -7.72 -10.65 -6.83
N LYS A 146 -7.97 -9.58 -6.07
CA LYS A 146 -8.71 -8.42 -6.54
C LYS A 146 -8.03 -7.77 -7.76
N ALA A 147 -6.71 -7.65 -7.74
CA ALA A 147 -5.93 -7.12 -8.86
C ALA A 147 -5.98 -8.06 -10.07
N CYS A 148 -5.81 -9.37 -9.86
CA CYS A 148 -5.84 -10.36 -10.94
C CYS A 148 -7.21 -10.39 -11.67
N LYS A 149 -8.32 -10.16 -10.97
CA LYS A 149 -9.66 -10.08 -11.59
C LYS A 149 -9.79 -8.92 -12.59
N GLN A 150 -8.89 -7.94 -12.57
CA GLN A 150 -8.88 -6.80 -13.50
C GLN A 150 -7.94 -7.01 -14.69
N LEU A 151 -7.21 -8.12 -14.75
CA LEU A 151 -6.18 -8.33 -15.77
C LEU A 151 -6.72 -8.77 -17.14
N HIS A 152 -7.98 -9.20 -17.23
CA HIS A 152 -8.64 -9.69 -18.44
C HIS A 152 -7.80 -10.75 -19.17
N ASP A 153 -7.09 -10.34 -20.23
CA ASP A 153 -6.35 -11.26 -21.14
C ASP A 153 -4.88 -11.45 -20.72
N LYS A 154 -4.43 -10.79 -19.63
CA LYS A 154 -3.05 -10.91 -19.13
C LYS A 154 -2.99 -11.88 -17.96
N ARG A 155 -1.88 -12.58 -17.84
CA ARG A 155 -1.57 -13.38 -16.65
C ARG A 155 -0.70 -12.60 -15.66
N ALA A 156 -0.80 -12.93 -14.38
CA ALA A 156 0.06 -12.35 -13.35
C ALA A 156 1.22 -13.28 -13.03
N ILE A 157 2.43 -12.73 -13.00
CA ILE A 157 3.57 -13.29 -12.27
C ILE A 157 3.58 -12.60 -10.92
N ILE A 158 3.39 -13.36 -9.82
CA ILE A 158 3.27 -12.79 -8.48
C ILE A 158 4.59 -12.99 -7.74
N THR A 159 5.21 -11.90 -7.31
CA THR A 159 6.39 -11.89 -6.45
C THR A 159 5.98 -11.69 -5.01
N LEU A 160 6.41 -12.59 -4.15
CA LEU A 160 6.07 -12.68 -2.74
C LEU A 160 7.34 -12.83 -1.91
N ASP A 161 7.33 -12.30 -0.70
CA ASP A 161 8.36 -12.59 0.27
C ASP A 161 8.18 -14.01 0.90
N SER A 162 9.13 -14.46 1.70
CA SER A 162 9.10 -15.78 2.32
C SER A 162 7.95 -15.96 3.33
N ALA A 163 7.41 -14.89 3.91
CA ALA A 163 6.27 -14.93 4.84
C ALA A 163 5.00 -15.44 4.17
N TYR A 164 4.86 -15.21 2.86
CA TYR A 164 3.74 -15.72 2.05
C TYR A 164 3.91 -17.18 1.62
N ASN A 165 5.06 -17.82 1.91
CA ASN A 165 5.32 -19.21 1.54
C ASN A 165 4.61 -20.20 2.47
N ASN A 166 3.31 -20.04 2.70
CA ASN A 166 2.48 -20.93 3.49
C ASN A 166 1.46 -21.67 2.62
N TRP A 167 0.86 -22.72 3.20
CA TRP A 167 -0.11 -23.59 2.50
C TRP A 167 -1.33 -22.81 1.97
N LEU A 168 -1.82 -21.83 2.75
CA LEU A 168 -3.00 -21.04 2.41
C LEU A 168 -2.75 -20.19 1.15
N CYS A 169 -1.64 -19.48 1.11
CA CYS A 169 -1.26 -18.65 -0.05
C CYS A 169 -1.05 -19.50 -1.31
N ARG A 170 -0.43 -20.67 -1.17
CA ARG A 170 -0.23 -21.60 -2.29
C ARG A 170 -1.53 -22.12 -2.88
N ASN A 171 -2.57 -22.34 -2.07
CA ASN A 171 -3.89 -22.78 -2.56
C ASN A 171 -4.65 -21.65 -3.26
N ILE A 172 -4.51 -20.42 -2.81
CA ILE A 172 -5.14 -19.26 -3.45
C ILE A 172 -4.60 -19.05 -4.87
N ILE A 173 -3.30 -19.28 -5.09
CA ILE A 173 -2.67 -19.11 -6.42
C ILE A 173 -3.10 -20.22 -7.41
N LYS A 174 -3.49 -21.38 -6.93
CA LYS A 174 -3.83 -22.53 -7.78
C LYS A 174 -5.28 -22.52 -8.31
N ASN A 175 -6.15 -21.74 -7.72
CA ASN A 175 -7.56 -21.60 -8.10
C ASN A 175 -7.81 -20.31 -8.88
#